data_b9d26ca4781813f89c82ad2a59714ab1
#
_entry.id   b9d26ca4781813f89c82ad2a59714ab1
#
_cell.length_a   1.000
_cell.length_b   1.000
_cell.length_c   1.000
_cell.angle_alpha   90.00
_cell.angle_beta   90.00
_cell.angle_gamma   90.00
#
_symmetry.space_group_name_H-M   'P 1'
#
loop_
_entity.id
_entity.type
_entity.pdbx_description
1 polymer ?
#
loop_
_entity_poly.entity_id
_entity_poly.type
_entity_poly.pdbx_seq_one_letter_code
_entity_poly.pdbx_strand_id
1 'polypeptide(L)'
;MNIQGQNNRIIFAFPDREICCSDTADEKIGKMLERSDISIIGNDNRVLMHFDSEESAEELLTGGGFLLIVKGNGNRVDMGTVIVRCSSILGMTGLKLIIGQLPGLGAGVSRTADGCSVTIGNRVVINGVTLYLQEDGSQVSIGDDSQLSWGVDVWCTDAHTITNLEGEPVNYAESIEIGNHVWIGKDVKIGKNVRIADNSIVGWGSIVTKRFDEPNVILAGNPARIVKRGINWDRKCINKYLKEFTSKKTLEQG
;
A
#
# COMPACT_ATOMS: atom_id res chain seq x y z
N MET A 1 -15.51 12.66 3.68
CA MET A 1 -14.18 13.25 3.97
C MET A 1 -14.20 14.03 5.30
N ASN A 2 -13.13 13.96 6.10
CA ASN A 2 -12.93 14.73 7.34
C ASN A 2 -11.48 15.23 7.41
N ILE A 3 -11.27 16.56 7.38
CA ILE A 3 -9.95 17.18 7.50
C ILE A 3 -9.97 18.16 8.66
N GLN A 4 -9.06 17.97 9.63
CA GLN A 4 -8.91 18.81 10.81
C GLN A 4 -7.45 19.20 11.01
N GLY A 5 -7.18 20.46 11.37
CA GLY A 5 -5.84 21.01 11.54
C GLY A 5 -5.45 21.98 10.41
N GLN A 6 -4.19 22.40 10.40
CA GLN A 6 -3.69 23.45 9.49
C GLN A 6 -2.76 22.86 8.45
N ASN A 7 -2.68 23.51 7.29
CA ASN A 7 -1.75 23.23 6.19
C ASN A 7 -1.84 21.78 5.62
N ASN A 8 -2.96 21.09 5.83
CA ASN A 8 -3.18 19.78 5.22
C ASN A 8 -3.50 19.94 3.72
N ARG A 9 -2.85 19.14 2.87
CA ARG A 9 -3.04 19.18 1.42
C ARG A 9 -3.38 17.81 0.87
N ILE A 10 -4.47 17.74 0.10
CA ILE A 10 -4.77 16.60 -0.77
C ILE A 10 -4.64 17.11 -2.20
N ILE A 11 -3.81 16.44 -3.00
CA ILE A 11 -3.50 16.81 -4.37
C ILE A 11 -3.84 15.64 -5.27
N PHE A 12 -4.65 15.88 -6.29
CA PHE A 12 -4.91 14.96 -7.39
C PHE A 12 -4.08 15.39 -8.59
N ALA A 13 -3.20 14.52 -9.05
CA ALA A 13 -2.36 14.73 -10.21
C ALA A 13 -2.91 13.92 -11.39
N PHE A 14 -3.32 14.62 -12.45
CA PHE A 14 -3.73 14.06 -13.73
C PHE A 14 -2.62 14.31 -14.77
N PRO A 15 -2.65 13.66 -15.94
CA PRO A 15 -1.62 13.84 -16.95
C PRO A 15 -1.45 15.29 -17.44
N ASP A 16 -2.50 16.11 -17.37
CA ASP A 16 -2.58 17.47 -17.89
C ASP A 16 -2.64 18.53 -16.80
N ARG A 17 -2.91 18.16 -15.53
CA ARG A 17 -3.09 19.11 -14.43
C ARG A 17 -2.95 18.51 -13.04
N GLU A 18 -2.70 19.38 -12.07
CA GLU A 18 -2.83 19.08 -10.65
C GLU A 18 -3.96 19.91 -10.02
N ILE A 19 -4.69 19.29 -9.11
CA ILE A 19 -5.78 19.95 -8.37
C ILE A 19 -5.49 19.81 -6.88
N CYS A 20 -5.30 20.93 -6.19
CA CYS A 20 -5.27 20.98 -4.74
C CYS A 20 -6.71 20.97 -4.22
N CYS A 21 -7.09 19.85 -3.61
CA CYS A 21 -8.48 19.60 -3.21
C CYS A 21 -8.94 20.47 -2.03
N SER A 22 -8.01 21.06 -1.27
CA SER A 22 -8.34 22.01 -0.19
C SER A 22 -8.82 23.37 -0.70
N ASP A 23 -8.48 23.73 -1.94
CA ASP A 23 -8.72 25.06 -2.50
C ASP A 23 -9.53 25.03 -3.80
N THR A 24 -10.05 23.85 -4.18
CA THR A 24 -10.69 23.70 -5.48
C THR A 24 -12.14 24.17 -5.47
N ALA A 25 -12.50 24.97 -6.50
CA ALA A 25 -13.87 25.27 -6.86
C ALA A 25 -14.49 24.22 -7.81
N ASP A 26 -13.76 23.14 -8.13
CA ASP A 26 -14.24 22.07 -8.99
C ASP A 26 -15.32 21.25 -8.26
N GLU A 27 -16.57 21.46 -8.68
CA GLU A 27 -17.75 20.83 -8.07
C GLU A 27 -17.71 19.29 -8.18
N LYS A 28 -17.14 18.74 -9.25
CA LYS A 28 -17.05 17.28 -9.45
C LYS A 28 -16.07 16.66 -8.47
N ILE A 29 -14.88 17.25 -8.33
CA ILE A 29 -13.87 16.81 -7.36
C ILE A 29 -14.41 16.97 -5.92
N GLY A 30 -15.09 18.08 -5.62
CA GLY A 30 -15.75 18.28 -4.32
C GLY A 30 -16.71 17.15 -3.97
N LYS A 31 -17.57 16.74 -4.89
CA LYS A 31 -18.52 15.62 -4.71
C LYS A 31 -17.82 14.27 -4.53
N MET A 32 -16.72 14.01 -5.25
CA MET A 32 -15.93 12.79 -5.06
C MET A 32 -15.34 12.74 -3.64
N LEU A 33 -14.77 13.85 -3.18
CA LEU A 33 -14.19 13.96 -1.84
C LEU A 33 -15.23 13.79 -0.73
N GLU A 34 -16.40 14.39 -0.86
CA GLU A 34 -17.50 14.25 0.11
C GLU A 34 -17.89 12.77 0.31
N ARG A 35 -17.85 11.98 -0.76
CA ARG A 35 -18.20 10.55 -0.77
C ARG A 35 -17.03 9.64 -0.42
N SER A 36 -15.82 10.17 -0.28
CA SER A 36 -14.62 9.40 0.02
C SER A 36 -14.46 9.11 1.51
N ASP A 37 -13.83 7.98 1.83
CA ASP A 37 -13.47 7.58 3.18
C ASP A 37 -12.05 8.09 3.53
N ILE A 38 -11.86 9.43 3.45
CA ILE A 38 -10.62 10.11 3.80
C ILE A 38 -10.79 10.88 5.10
N SER A 39 -9.90 10.63 6.07
CA SER A 39 -9.81 11.36 7.34
C SER A 39 -8.36 11.77 7.61
N ILE A 40 -8.11 13.08 7.75
CA ILE A 40 -6.80 13.65 8.08
C ILE A 40 -6.98 14.52 9.31
N ILE A 41 -6.28 14.18 10.41
CA ILE A 41 -6.32 14.89 11.68
C ILE A 41 -4.89 15.21 12.11
N GLY A 42 -4.56 16.48 12.20
CA GLY A 42 -3.21 17.00 12.49
C GLY A 42 -2.82 18.10 11.52
N ASN A 43 -1.55 18.46 11.48
CA ASN A 43 -1.06 19.60 10.70
C ASN A 43 -0.03 19.16 9.68
N ASP A 44 0.14 19.94 8.62
CA ASP A 44 1.20 19.82 7.62
C ASP A 44 1.26 18.45 6.90
N ASN A 45 0.13 17.73 6.86
CA ASN A 45 0.05 16.45 6.15
C ASN A 45 -0.15 16.68 4.64
N ARG A 46 0.50 15.86 3.82
CA ARG A 46 0.39 15.91 2.37
C ARG A 46 0.00 14.55 1.81
N VAL A 47 -1.06 14.52 1.03
CA VAL A 47 -1.52 13.35 0.27
C VAL A 47 -1.50 13.73 -1.21
N LEU A 48 -0.73 13.00 -2.00
CA LEU A 48 -0.66 13.13 -3.45
C LEU A 48 -1.14 11.83 -4.07
N MET A 49 -2.09 11.90 -4.98
CA MET A 49 -2.63 10.74 -5.71
C MET A 49 -2.59 11.01 -7.20
N HIS A 50 -1.95 10.13 -7.95
CA HIS A 50 -1.86 10.20 -9.41
C HIS A 50 -2.95 9.35 -10.05
N PHE A 51 -3.63 9.90 -11.03
CA PHE A 51 -4.71 9.27 -11.77
C PHE A 51 -4.48 9.41 -13.27
N ASP A 52 -4.82 8.35 -14.02
CA ASP A 52 -4.79 8.42 -15.49
C ASP A 52 -5.98 9.23 -16.05
N SER A 53 -7.08 9.32 -15.30
CA SER A 53 -8.28 10.08 -15.67
C SER A 53 -9.14 10.43 -14.45
N GLU A 54 -10.16 11.28 -14.64
CA GLU A 54 -11.14 11.57 -13.59
C GLU A 54 -12.00 10.35 -13.25
N GLU A 55 -12.28 9.47 -14.21
CA GLU A 55 -13.02 8.23 -13.98
C GLU A 55 -12.25 7.30 -13.04
N SER A 56 -10.93 7.19 -13.21
CA SER A 56 -10.10 6.40 -12.28
C SER A 56 -10.05 6.98 -10.88
N ALA A 57 -10.10 8.31 -10.74
CA ALA A 57 -10.22 8.98 -9.45
C ALA A 57 -11.58 8.71 -8.80
N GLU A 58 -12.67 8.79 -9.56
CA GLU A 58 -14.02 8.50 -9.08
C GLU A 58 -14.13 7.04 -8.62
N GLU A 59 -13.65 6.10 -9.42
CA GLU A 59 -13.64 4.67 -9.08
C GLU A 59 -12.91 4.40 -7.76
N LEU A 60 -11.70 4.97 -7.58
CA LEU A 60 -10.95 4.82 -6.34
C LEU A 60 -11.68 5.40 -5.13
N LEU A 61 -12.15 6.63 -5.24
CA LEU A 61 -12.65 7.40 -4.09
C LEU A 61 -14.08 7.03 -3.69
N THR A 62 -14.91 6.61 -4.63
CA THR A 62 -16.33 6.36 -4.38
C THR A 62 -16.74 4.90 -4.49
N GLY A 63 -15.86 4.03 -4.98
CA GLY A 63 -16.10 2.59 -5.15
C GLY A 63 -16.14 1.78 -3.85
N GLY A 64 -15.95 2.41 -2.68
CA GLY A 64 -16.02 1.78 -1.35
C GLY A 64 -14.84 0.86 -1.02
N GLY A 65 -13.80 0.84 -1.86
CA GLY A 65 -12.60 0.02 -1.68
C GLY A 65 -11.38 0.78 -1.16
N PHE A 66 -11.49 2.08 -0.85
CA PHE A 66 -10.37 2.89 -0.40
C PHE A 66 -10.69 3.61 0.91
N LEU A 67 -9.85 3.39 1.92
CA LEU A 67 -9.90 4.09 3.20
C LEU A 67 -8.54 4.70 3.48
N LEU A 68 -8.49 6.01 3.73
CA LEU A 68 -7.31 6.73 4.17
C LEU A 68 -7.55 7.39 5.52
N ILE A 69 -6.75 7.03 6.51
CA ILE A 69 -6.73 7.68 7.82
C ILE A 69 -5.31 8.13 8.11
N VAL A 70 -5.15 9.42 8.36
CA VAL A 70 -3.90 10.04 8.81
C VAL A 70 -4.17 10.78 10.11
N LYS A 71 -3.53 10.38 11.19
CA LYS A 71 -3.63 11.03 12.49
C LYS A 71 -2.24 11.31 13.04
N GLY A 72 -1.85 12.58 13.01
CA GLY A 72 -0.51 13.08 13.32
C GLY A 72 -0.12 14.24 12.41
N ASN A 73 1.14 14.66 12.49
CA ASN A 73 1.64 15.83 11.78
C ASN A 73 2.75 15.47 10.79
N GLY A 74 2.88 16.26 9.73
CA GLY A 74 3.98 16.15 8.77
C GLY A 74 4.02 14.84 7.98
N ASN A 75 2.92 14.08 7.94
CA ASN A 75 2.86 12.80 7.24
C ASN A 75 2.73 13.01 5.73
N ARG A 76 3.28 12.07 4.96
CA ARG A 76 3.25 12.10 3.49
C ARG A 76 2.72 10.79 2.94
N VAL A 77 1.76 10.90 2.03
CA VAL A 77 1.26 9.78 1.24
C VAL A 77 1.41 10.16 -0.22
N ASP A 78 2.14 9.38 -0.98
CA ASP A 78 2.34 9.56 -2.42
C ASP A 78 1.94 8.25 -3.11
N MET A 79 0.87 8.32 -3.88
CA MET A 79 0.33 7.17 -4.61
C MET A 79 0.43 7.44 -6.10
N GLY A 80 1.19 6.63 -6.81
CA GLY A 80 1.19 6.55 -8.26
C GLY A 80 -0.15 6.03 -8.79
N THR A 81 -0.18 5.59 -10.03
CA THR A 81 -1.41 5.00 -10.62
C THR A 81 -1.71 3.64 -10.00
N VAL A 82 -2.71 3.59 -9.12
CA VAL A 82 -3.07 2.40 -8.35
C VAL A 82 -4.45 1.91 -8.76
N ILE A 83 -4.57 0.61 -9.07
CA ILE A 83 -5.84 -0.06 -9.30
C ILE A 83 -6.27 -0.75 -8.01
N VAL A 84 -7.26 -0.20 -7.33
CA VAL A 84 -7.84 -0.80 -6.11
C VAL A 84 -9.11 -1.56 -6.49
N ARG A 85 -9.18 -2.84 -6.10
CA ARG A 85 -10.35 -3.69 -6.38
C ARG A 85 -11.05 -4.06 -5.09
N CYS A 86 -12.37 -3.92 -5.09
CA CYS A 86 -13.25 -4.31 -4.01
C CYS A 86 -14.28 -5.31 -4.52
N SER A 87 -14.48 -6.41 -3.80
CA SER A 87 -15.52 -7.41 -4.11
C SER A 87 -15.81 -8.24 -2.86
N SER A 88 -17.00 -8.09 -2.32
CA SER A 88 -17.44 -8.87 -1.15
C SER A 88 -17.51 -10.38 -1.44
N ILE A 89 -17.88 -10.75 -2.66
CA ILE A 89 -17.96 -12.17 -3.10
C ILE A 89 -16.60 -12.84 -3.09
N LEU A 90 -15.53 -12.10 -3.48
CA LEU A 90 -14.16 -12.63 -3.55
C LEU A 90 -13.33 -12.29 -2.30
N GLY A 91 -13.91 -11.58 -1.31
CA GLY A 91 -13.19 -11.12 -0.12
C GLY A 91 -12.15 -10.03 -0.40
N MET A 92 -12.26 -9.35 -1.55
CA MET A 92 -11.40 -8.23 -1.89
C MET A 92 -11.92 -6.97 -1.19
N THR A 93 -11.16 -6.46 -0.22
CA THR A 93 -11.57 -5.33 0.63
C THR A 93 -10.94 -4.00 0.24
N GLY A 94 -10.19 -3.97 -0.86
CA GLY A 94 -9.55 -2.76 -1.35
C GLY A 94 -8.30 -2.37 -0.58
N LEU A 95 -8.03 -1.08 -0.43
CA LEU A 95 -6.88 -0.52 0.29
C LEU A 95 -7.32 0.23 1.54
N LYS A 96 -6.79 -0.19 2.69
CA LYS A 96 -6.85 0.57 3.94
C LYS A 96 -5.46 1.08 4.28
N LEU A 97 -5.26 2.40 4.22
CA LEU A 97 -4.02 3.06 4.58
C LEU A 97 -4.25 3.86 5.87
N ILE A 98 -3.52 3.50 6.93
CA ILE A 98 -3.74 4.04 8.26
C ILE A 98 -2.39 4.46 8.86
N ILE A 99 -2.28 5.74 9.18
CA ILE A 99 -1.18 6.33 9.93
C ILE A 99 -1.74 6.82 11.27
N GLY A 100 -1.17 6.36 12.39
CA GLY A 100 -1.62 6.67 13.73
C GLY A 100 -2.66 5.68 14.24
N GLN A 101 -3.83 6.14 14.68
CA GLN A 101 -4.82 5.31 15.37
C GLN A 101 -5.67 4.47 14.43
N LEU A 102 -5.77 3.17 14.71
CA LEU A 102 -6.77 2.28 14.09
C LEU A 102 -8.20 2.72 14.45
N PRO A 103 -9.14 2.66 13.49
CA PRO A 103 -10.55 2.85 13.76
C PRO A 103 -11.08 1.83 14.79
N GLY A 104 -11.98 2.26 15.67
CA GLY A 104 -12.66 1.37 16.62
C GLY A 104 -11.91 1.09 17.93
N LEU A 105 -10.70 1.59 18.11
CA LEU A 105 -10.06 1.62 19.43
C LEU A 105 -10.78 2.64 20.29
N GLY A 106 -11.15 2.25 21.51
CA GLY A 106 -11.99 3.04 22.43
C GLY A 106 -11.46 4.46 22.69
N ALA A 107 -12.35 5.33 23.15
CA ALA A 107 -12.13 6.76 23.30
C ALA A 107 -10.94 7.20 24.20
N GLY A 108 -10.32 6.28 24.93
CA GLY A 108 -9.16 6.55 25.80
C GLY A 108 -7.81 6.36 25.13
N VAL A 109 -7.75 5.83 23.90
CA VAL A 109 -6.50 5.55 23.20
C VAL A 109 -6.32 6.57 22.08
N SER A 110 -5.58 7.65 22.38
CA SER A 110 -5.17 8.60 21.34
C SER A 110 -3.76 8.25 20.92
N ARG A 111 -3.60 7.73 19.70
CA ARG A 111 -2.29 7.48 19.09
C ARG A 111 -2.19 8.33 17.83
N THR A 112 -1.13 9.12 17.78
CA THR A 112 -0.71 9.87 16.60
C THR A 112 0.61 9.29 16.14
N ALA A 113 0.93 9.47 14.85
CA ALA A 113 2.26 9.18 14.32
C ALA A 113 2.66 10.34 13.42
N ASP A 114 3.83 10.91 13.70
CA ASP A 114 4.32 12.11 13.04
C ASP A 114 5.45 11.77 12.06
N GLY A 115 5.51 12.51 10.94
CA GLY A 115 6.60 12.36 9.96
C GLY A 115 6.64 11.03 9.22
N CYS A 116 5.57 10.26 9.24
CA CYS A 116 5.50 8.99 8.50
C CYS A 116 5.38 9.24 6.99
N SER A 117 5.86 8.26 6.20
CA SER A 117 5.71 8.30 4.75
C SER A 117 5.22 6.98 4.17
N VAL A 118 4.29 7.07 3.23
CA VAL A 118 3.86 5.94 2.40
C VAL A 118 4.01 6.33 0.94
N THR A 119 4.74 5.51 0.19
CA THR A 119 4.90 5.67 -1.27
C THR A 119 4.43 4.41 -1.97
N ILE A 120 3.52 4.56 -2.92
CA ILE A 120 3.04 3.48 -3.78
C ILE A 120 3.33 3.88 -5.22
N GLY A 121 4.05 3.05 -5.94
CA GLY A 121 4.45 3.28 -7.33
C GLY A 121 3.30 3.22 -8.33
N ASN A 122 3.66 3.20 -9.61
CA ASN A 122 2.70 3.18 -10.70
C ASN A 122 2.28 1.76 -11.07
N ARG A 123 1.09 1.61 -11.62
CA ARG A 123 0.51 0.34 -12.11
C ARG A 123 0.44 -0.76 -11.04
N VAL A 124 0.31 -0.34 -9.78
CA VAL A 124 0.15 -1.26 -8.65
C VAL A 124 -1.29 -1.72 -8.57
N VAL A 125 -1.51 -3.02 -8.43
CA VAL A 125 -2.84 -3.63 -8.27
C VAL A 125 -3.02 -4.09 -6.84
N ILE A 126 -4.08 -3.61 -6.18
CA ILE A 126 -4.41 -3.91 -4.78
C ILE A 126 -5.82 -4.49 -4.69
N ASN A 127 -5.94 -5.69 -4.13
CA ASN A 127 -7.23 -6.39 -4.01
C ASN A 127 -7.77 -6.43 -2.58
N GLY A 128 -6.91 -6.30 -1.56
CA GLY A 128 -7.35 -6.32 -0.16
C GLY A 128 -6.14 -6.20 0.77
N VAL A 129 -5.73 -4.96 1.06
CA VAL A 129 -4.48 -4.67 1.78
C VAL A 129 -4.76 -3.68 2.91
N THR A 130 -4.19 -3.94 4.09
CA THR A 130 -4.08 -2.97 5.17
C THR A 130 -2.62 -2.55 5.32
N LEU A 131 -2.33 -1.26 5.13
CA LEU A 131 -1.07 -0.62 5.48
C LEU A 131 -1.24 0.09 6.82
N TYR A 132 -0.42 -0.24 7.81
CA TYR A 132 -0.53 0.35 9.13
C TYR A 132 0.83 0.82 9.66
N LEU A 133 0.92 2.13 9.97
CA LEU A 133 2.07 2.80 10.56
C LEU A 133 1.63 3.48 11.86
N GLN A 134 2.41 3.33 12.93
CA GLN A 134 2.04 3.87 14.24
C GLN A 134 3.20 4.56 14.98
N GLU A 135 4.44 4.28 14.63
CA GLU A 135 5.61 4.95 15.20
C GLU A 135 6.04 6.11 14.32
N ASP A 136 6.52 7.20 14.96
CA ASP A 136 7.00 8.40 14.26
C ASP A 136 8.12 8.06 13.28
N GLY A 137 8.11 8.71 12.13
CA GLY A 137 9.11 8.53 11.07
C GLY A 137 9.05 7.21 10.32
N SER A 138 8.08 6.32 10.63
CA SER A 138 7.93 5.03 9.93
C SER A 138 7.66 5.21 8.44
N GLN A 139 8.21 4.31 7.62
CA GLN A 139 8.12 4.40 6.17
C GLN A 139 7.63 3.09 5.55
N VAL A 140 6.75 3.17 4.57
CA VAL A 140 6.35 2.05 3.72
C VAL A 140 6.47 2.43 2.26
N SER A 141 7.18 1.62 1.47
CA SER A 141 7.27 1.79 0.02
C SER A 141 6.87 0.53 -0.72
N ILE A 142 6.13 0.70 -1.81
CA ILE A 142 5.72 -0.35 -2.74
C ILE A 142 6.11 0.13 -4.14
N GLY A 143 6.97 -0.62 -4.82
CA GLY A 143 7.47 -0.28 -6.14
C GLY A 143 6.45 -0.52 -7.26
N ASP A 144 6.82 -0.04 -8.45
CA ASP A 144 6.02 -0.11 -9.67
C ASP A 144 5.64 -1.54 -10.06
N ASP A 145 4.55 -1.69 -10.81
CA ASP A 145 4.08 -2.96 -11.40
C ASP A 145 3.81 -4.08 -10.39
N SER A 146 3.76 -3.78 -9.11
CA SER A 146 3.52 -4.78 -8.07
C SER A 146 2.04 -5.16 -7.98
N GLN A 147 1.78 -6.36 -7.47
CA GLN A 147 0.43 -6.87 -7.25
C GLN A 147 0.29 -7.44 -5.86
N LEU A 148 -0.65 -6.89 -5.08
CA LEU A 148 -0.97 -7.37 -3.75
C LEU A 148 -2.36 -7.99 -3.75
N SER A 149 -2.44 -9.26 -3.35
CA SER A 149 -3.68 -10.02 -3.30
C SER A 149 -4.55 -9.57 -2.11
N TRP A 150 -5.58 -10.32 -1.79
CA TRP A 150 -6.47 -9.99 -0.67
C TRP A 150 -6.02 -10.64 0.64
N GLY A 151 -6.40 -10.02 1.76
CA GLY A 151 -6.01 -10.46 3.10
C GLY A 151 -4.56 -10.16 3.46
N VAL A 152 -3.93 -9.23 2.73
CA VAL A 152 -2.54 -8.82 2.99
C VAL A 152 -2.51 -7.75 4.08
N ASP A 153 -1.71 -7.98 5.12
CA ASP A 153 -1.41 -6.97 6.14
C ASP A 153 0.06 -6.56 6.07
N VAL A 154 0.30 -5.26 5.99
CA VAL A 154 1.62 -4.63 6.00
C VAL A 154 1.67 -3.74 7.24
N TRP A 155 2.29 -4.21 8.29
CA TRP A 155 2.29 -3.55 9.58
C TRP A 155 3.70 -3.08 9.95
N CYS A 156 3.94 -1.76 9.84
CA CYS A 156 5.17 -1.11 10.24
C CYS A 156 5.10 -0.69 11.72
N THR A 157 4.70 -1.62 12.58
CA THR A 157 4.57 -1.41 14.04
C THR A 157 4.38 -2.74 14.76
N ASP A 158 4.77 -2.83 16.03
CA ASP A 158 4.31 -3.85 16.98
C ASP A 158 3.17 -3.34 17.86
N ALA A 159 2.74 -2.09 17.69
CA ALA A 159 1.73 -1.42 18.49
C ALA A 159 2.09 -1.23 19.98
N HIS A 160 3.00 -2.01 20.52
CA HIS A 160 3.45 -1.98 21.92
C HIS A 160 4.96 -2.04 22.01
N THR A 161 5.51 -1.35 23.01
CA THR A 161 6.95 -1.36 23.29
C THR A 161 7.37 -2.70 23.87
N ILE A 162 8.40 -3.30 23.27
CA ILE A 162 9.14 -4.43 23.83
C ILE A 162 10.42 -3.86 24.43
N THR A 163 10.72 -4.21 25.68
CA THR A 163 11.93 -3.75 26.37
C THR A 163 12.84 -4.92 26.70
N ASN A 164 14.15 -4.65 26.85
CA ASN A 164 15.05 -5.54 27.57
C ASN A 164 14.72 -5.53 29.07
N LEU A 165 15.47 -6.30 29.87
CA LEU A 165 15.26 -6.39 31.32
C LEU A 165 15.63 -5.10 32.06
N GLU A 166 16.42 -4.25 31.44
CA GLU A 166 16.84 -2.93 31.94
C GLU A 166 15.81 -1.84 31.63
N GLY A 167 14.72 -2.18 30.88
CA GLY A 167 13.64 -1.27 30.51
C GLY A 167 13.90 -0.46 29.25
N GLU A 168 14.96 -0.73 28.50
CA GLU A 168 15.27 -0.04 27.25
C GLU A 168 14.46 -0.63 26.08
N PRO A 169 13.82 0.19 25.21
CA PRO A 169 13.07 -0.29 24.07
C PRO A 169 13.99 -0.98 23.05
N VAL A 170 13.53 -2.13 22.51
CA VAL A 170 14.31 -2.95 21.55
C VAL A 170 13.58 -3.21 20.23
N ASN A 171 12.41 -2.61 20.02
CA ASN A 171 11.55 -2.96 18.88
C ASN A 171 11.16 -1.76 18.01
N TYR A 172 12.09 -0.90 17.69
CA TYR A 172 11.86 0.24 16.80
C TYR A 172 11.36 -0.21 15.41
N ALA A 173 10.39 0.52 14.86
CA ALA A 173 9.95 0.37 13.49
C ALA A 173 10.60 1.46 12.64
N GLU A 174 11.19 1.06 11.50
CA GLU A 174 11.86 1.98 10.58
C GLU A 174 11.16 2.00 9.23
N SER A 175 11.25 0.89 8.47
CA SER A 175 10.69 0.82 7.13
C SER A 175 10.19 -0.55 6.75
N ILE A 176 9.28 -0.56 5.75
CA ILE A 176 8.95 -1.73 4.94
C ILE A 176 9.16 -1.33 3.47
N GLU A 177 9.96 -2.11 2.75
CA GLU A 177 10.31 -1.86 1.37
C GLU A 177 9.86 -3.06 0.52
N ILE A 178 8.87 -2.87 -0.34
CA ILE A 178 8.46 -3.84 -1.36
C ILE A 178 8.95 -3.28 -2.71
N GLY A 179 9.80 -4.02 -3.38
CA GLY A 179 10.42 -3.62 -4.65
C GLY A 179 9.44 -3.53 -5.82
N ASN A 180 9.99 -3.34 -7.01
CA ASN A 180 9.22 -3.30 -8.25
C ASN A 180 8.84 -4.71 -8.69
N HIS A 181 7.68 -4.83 -9.33
CA HIS A 181 7.21 -6.08 -9.91
C HIS A 181 7.21 -7.23 -8.91
N VAL A 182 6.70 -6.96 -7.70
CA VAL A 182 6.56 -7.95 -6.62
C VAL A 182 5.13 -8.45 -6.57
N TRP A 183 4.96 -9.78 -6.52
CA TRP A 183 3.66 -10.39 -6.31
C TRP A 183 3.51 -10.88 -4.88
N ILE A 184 2.64 -10.24 -4.11
CA ILE A 184 2.27 -10.67 -2.76
C ILE A 184 1.00 -11.54 -2.85
N GLY A 185 1.13 -12.78 -2.44
CA GLY A 185 0.04 -13.76 -2.41
C GLY A 185 -1.04 -13.43 -1.38
N LYS A 186 -2.12 -14.20 -1.41
CA LYS A 186 -3.26 -14.06 -0.49
C LYS A 186 -2.84 -14.34 0.97
N ASP A 187 -3.43 -13.61 1.92
CA ASP A 187 -3.26 -13.80 3.37
C ASP A 187 -1.81 -13.67 3.87
N VAL A 188 -0.96 -12.96 3.13
CA VAL A 188 0.43 -12.68 3.54
C VAL A 188 0.46 -11.60 4.61
N LYS A 189 1.34 -11.79 5.62
CA LYS A 189 1.62 -10.81 6.65
C LYS A 189 3.06 -10.32 6.52
N ILE A 190 3.26 -9.01 6.50
CA ILE A 190 4.56 -8.35 6.36
C ILE A 190 4.77 -7.48 7.59
N GLY A 191 5.77 -7.83 8.40
CA GLY A 191 6.14 -7.06 9.59
C GLY A 191 7.08 -5.91 9.28
N LYS A 192 7.40 -5.13 10.31
CA LYS A 192 8.34 -4.01 10.25
C LYS A 192 9.76 -4.44 9.85
N ASN A 193 10.53 -3.49 9.33
CA ASN A 193 11.94 -3.64 8.94
C ASN A 193 12.18 -4.74 7.88
N VAL A 194 11.15 -5.01 7.06
CA VAL A 194 11.19 -5.97 5.96
C VAL A 194 11.58 -5.28 4.65
N ARG A 195 12.39 -5.96 3.86
CA ARG A 195 12.58 -5.67 2.44
C ARG A 195 12.29 -6.91 1.60
N ILE A 196 11.61 -6.71 0.48
CA ILE A 196 11.38 -7.74 -0.55
C ILE A 196 11.91 -7.16 -1.86
N ALA A 197 12.95 -7.76 -2.41
CA ALA A 197 13.59 -7.29 -3.63
C ALA A 197 12.71 -7.51 -4.88
N ASP A 198 13.07 -6.81 -5.95
CA ASP A 198 12.34 -6.78 -7.22
C ASP A 198 12.08 -8.17 -7.82
N ASN A 199 11.03 -8.27 -8.65
CA ASN A 199 10.67 -9.46 -9.41
C ASN A 199 10.38 -10.70 -8.56
N SER A 200 10.08 -10.52 -7.27
CA SER A 200 9.91 -11.63 -6.32
C SER A 200 8.44 -11.94 -6.09
N ILE A 201 8.20 -13.14 -5.58
CA ILE A 201 6.86 -13.62 -5.22
C ILE A 201 6.86 -13.99 -3.75
N VAL A 202 5.81 -13.60 -3.03
CA VAL A 202 5.52 -14.11 -1.68
C VAL A 202 4.32 -15.05 -1.76
N GLY A 203 4.54 -16.32 -1.43
CA GLY A 203 3.51 -17.36 -1.46
C GLY A 203 2.40 -17.13 -0.44
N TRP A 204 1.24 -17.71 -0.67
CA TRP A 204 0.05 -17.60 0.17
C TRP A 204 0.31 -17.92 1.64
N GLY A 205 -0.31 -17.16 2.55
CA GLY A 205 -0.25 -17.41 3.99
C GLY A 205 1.15 -17.25 4.62
N SER A 206 2.09 -16.67 3.88
CA SER A 206 3.45 -16.48 4.39
C SER A 206 3.52 -15.31 5.37
N ILE A 207 4.46 -15.42 6.35
CA ILE A 207 4.76 -14.35 7.30
C ILE A 207 6.20 -13.88 7.09
N VAL A 208 6.35 -12.66 6.56
CA VAL A 208 7.64 -12.06 6.24
C VAL A 208 8.08 -11.17 7.40
N THR A 209 9.21 -11.53 8.04
CA THR A 209 9.70 -10.88 9.26
C THR A 209 11.15 -10.41 9.16
N LYS A 210 11.74 -10.43 7.96
CA LYS A 210 13.12 -9.98 7.73
C LYS A 210 13.33 -9.50 6.32
N ARG A 211 14.49 -8.93 6.06
CA ARG A 211 14.90 -8.46 4.73
C ARG A 211 15.28 -9.63 3.82
N PHE A 212 14.87 -9.52 2.54
CA PHE A 212 15.24 -10.40 1.42
C PHE A 212 15.71 -9.51 0.28
N ASP A 213 17.02 -9.34 0.18
CA ASP A 213 17.67 -8.43 -0.79
C ASP A 213 17.98 -9.11 -2.14
N GLU A 214 17.79 -10.43 -2.24
CA GLU A 214 17.96 -11.20 -3.46
C GLU A 214 16.69 -11.09 -4.33
N PRO A 215 16.77 -10.56 -5.57
CA PRO A 215 15.65 -10.48 -6.48
C PRO A 215 15.35 -11.84 -7.16
N ASN A 216 14.22 -11.90 -7.87
CA ASN A 216 13.83 -13.07 -8.66
C ASN A 216 13.69 -14.36 -7.84
N VAL A 217 13.10 -14.25 -6.64
CA VAL A 217 12.92 -15.37 -5.70
C VAL A 217 11.45 -15.59 -5.35
N ILE A 218 11.13 -16.82 -4.95
CA ILE A 218 9.88 -17.12 -4.24
C ILE A 218 10.19 -17.24 -2.76
N LEU A 219 9.48 -16.44 -1.96
CA LEU A 219 9.46 -16.51 -0.51
C LEU A 219 8.21 -17.25 -0.06
N ALA A 220 8.32 -18.16 0.87
CA ALA A 220 7.16 -18.86 1.44
C ALA A 220 7.41 -19.34 2.87
N GLY A 221 6.31 -19.53 3.61
CA GLY A 221 6.31 -20.13 4.95
C GLY A 221 6.12 -19.15 6.09
N ASN A 222 6.11 -19.66 7.30
CA ASN A 222 6.04 -18.94 8.58
C ASN A 222 7.16 -19.43 9.51
N PRO A 223 8.21 -18.65 9.76
CA PRO A 223 8.59 -17.44 9.04
C PRO A 223 9.04 -17.72 7.60
N ALA A 224 8.83 -16.76 6.70
CA ALA A 224 9.16 -16.91 5.28
C ALA A 224 10.65 -17.18 5.03
N ARG A 225 10.93 -18.00 4.02
CA ARG A 225 12.28 -18.35 3.53
C ARG A 225 12.27 -18.33 2.00
N ILE A 226 13.44 -18.19 1.39
CA ILE A 226 13.59 -18.39 -0.06
C ILE A 226 13.40 -19.88 -0.34
N VAL A 227 12.37 -20.23 -1.12
CA VAL A 227 12.05 -21.60 -1.52
C VAL A 227 12.42 -21.88 -2.97
N LYS A 228 12.55 -20.83 -3.80
CA LYS A 228 12.97 -20.95 -5.20
C LYS A 228 13.70 -19.68 -5.65
N ARG A 229 14.65 -19.85 -6.56
CA ARG A 229 15.46 -18.78 -7.17
C ARG A 229 15.33 -18.79 -8.67
N GLY A 230 15.73 -17.67 -9.31
CA GLY A 230 15.80 -17.58 -10.78
C GLY A 230 14.41 -17.63 -11.42
N ILE A 231 13.41 -16.95 -10.82
CA ILE A 231 12.05 -16.89 -11.33
C ILE A 231 11.68 -15.47 -11.76
N ASN A 232 10.64 -15.40 -12.52
CA ASN A 232 9.86 -14.19 -12.77
C ASN A 232 8.37 -14.56 -12.81
N TRP A 233 7.49 -13.57 -12.90
CA TRP A 233 6.05 -13.81 -12.96
C TRP A 233 5.38 -12.87 -13.97
N ASP A 234 4.17 -13.17 -14.35
CA ASP A 234 3.35 -12.35 -15.24
C ASP A 234 1.91 -12.33 -14.71
N ARG A 235 1.22 -11.22 -14.86
CA ARG A 235 -0.20 -11.06 -14.45
C ARG A 235 -1.17 -11.92 -15.23
N LYS A 236 -0.75 -12.42 -16.40
CA LYS A 236 -1.58 -13.28 -17.22
C LYS A 236 -1.74 -14.66 -16.59
N CYS A 237 -2.92 -15.24 -16.69
CA CYS A 237 -3.07 -16.65 -16.34
C CYS A 237 -2.26 -17.54 -17.31
N ILE A 238 -1.84 -18.71 -16.82
CA ILE A 238 -0.95 -19.62 -17.55
C ILE A 238 -1.44 -19.94 -18.98
N ASN A 239 -2.74 -20.13 -19.17
CA ASN A 239 -3.31 -20.44 -20.49
C ASN A 239 -3.13 -19.30 -21.50
N LYS A 240 -3.26 -18.05 -21.05
CA LYS A 240 -3.04 -16.87 -21.91
C LYS A 240 -1.55 -16.69 -22.19
N TYR A 241 -0.72 -16.84 -21.20
CA TYR A 241 0.73 -16.74 -21.33
C TYR A 241 1.27 -17.76 -22.33
N LEU A 242 0.88 -19.03 -22.22
CA LEU A 242 1.31 -20.11 -23.12
C LEU A 242 0.93 -19.86 -24.58
N LYS A 243 -0.26 -19.33 -24.86
CA LYS A 243 -0.68 -19.00 -26.23
C LYS A 243 0.27 -17.97 -26.87
N GLU A 244 0.61 -16.91 -26.12
CA GLU A 244 1.50 -15.86 -26.60
C GLU A 244 2.95 -16.36 -26.74
N PHE A 245 3.43 -17.18 -25.78
CA PHE A 245 4.75 -17.76 -25.80
C PHE A 245 4.98 -18.69 -26.99
N THR A 246 3.99 -19.56 -27.30
CA THR A 246 4.05 -20.45 -28.44
C THR A 246 4.04 -19.68 -29.77
N SER A 247 3.18 -18.66 -29.89
CA SER A 247 3.11 -17.82 -31.09
C SER A 247 4.44 -17.09 -31.37
N LYS A 248 5.11 -16.57 -30.33
CA LYS A 248 6.42 -15.92 -30.48
C LYS A 248 7.50 -16.89 -30.97
N LYS A 249 7.58 -18.09 -30.39
CA LYS A 249 8.54 -19.13 -30.83
C LYS A 249 8.36 -19.56 -32.28
N THR A 250 7.11 -19.62 -32.76
CA THR A 250 6.86 -19.97 -34.17
C THR A 250 7.32 -18.87 -35.12
N LEU A 251 7.20 -17.59 -34.73
CA LEU A 251 7.65 -16.46 -35.52
C LEU A 251 9.20 -16.31 -35.55
N GLU A 252 9.90 -16.77 -34.55
CA GLU A 252 11.39 -16.72 -34.49
C GLU A 252 12.07 -17.89 -35.23
N GLN A 253 11.29 -18.94 -35.61
CA GLN A 253 11.80 -20.14 -36.30
C GLN A 253 11.42 -20.19 -37.77
N GLY A 254 10.70 -19.23 -38.31
CA GLY A 254 10.30 -19.07 -39.72
C GLY A 254 10.97 -17.87 -40.36
#